data_73a940d777dbdcfd69f93eee6974c12a
#
_entry.id   73a940d777dbdcfd69f93eee6974c12a
#
_cell.length_a   1.000
_cell.length_b   1.000
_cell.length_c   1.000
_cell.angle_alpha   90.00
_cell.angle_beta   90.00
_cell.angle_gamma   90.00
#
_symmetry.space_group_name_H-M   'P 1'
#
loop_
_entity.id
_entity.type
_entity.pdbx_description
1 polymer ?
#
loop_
_entity_poly.entity_id
_entity_poly.type
_entity_poly.pdbx_seq_one_letter_code
_entity_poly.pdbx_strand_id
1 'polypeptide(L)'
;MKTLQGIAYAVLFFMLCGCAKQTPPIQETTQPAVHHEAVRETVREQRVIETPGQILYCKDPSLEKGEQELLFAGQWGAVDALLEVLYVDGKMQRESLISAEPLRPSTPAVMAVGTGEQVGSARRFPLEGEGFIVTKEGTCLQYTRKDTYNATAYTSWIEDVTGTTACGTPARVGAVAVDPTVIPYFTKMYIVSEDGDFDYGVASAEDCGGAVKGKIIDLFFDSLEECYAFGRRDITVYFLSE
;
A
#
# COMPACT_ATOMS: atom_id res chain seq x y z
N MET A 1 -25.31 4.33 -8.00
CA MET A 1 -25.90 3.17 -7.33
C MET A 1 -25.61 1.92 -8.14
N LYS A 2 -24.61 1.12 -7.72
CA LYS A 2 -24.49 -0.33 -8.00
C LYS A 2 -23.44 -0.85 -7.02
N THR A 3 -23.90 -1.73 -6.18
CA THR A 3 -23.26 -2.37 -5.03
C THR A 3 -22.10 -3.28 -5.43
N LEU A 4 -20.97 -3.15 -4.73
CA LEU A 4 -19.91 -4.17 -4.73
C LEU A 4 -20.44 -5.43 -4.07
N GLN A 5 -20.47 -6.52 -4.84
CA GLN A 5 -20.68 -7.87 -4.32
C GLN A 5 -19.35 -8.50 -3.94
N GLY A 6 -19.31 -8.99 -2.71
CA GLY A 6 -18.16 -9.66 -2.11
C GLY A 6 -17.77 -10.94 -2.85
N ILE A 7 -16.48 -11.21 -2.85
CA ILE A 7 -15.88 -12.45 -3.33
C ILE A 7 -16.18 -13.54 -2.30
N ALA A 8 -17.14 -14.41 -2.62
CA ALA A 8 -17.40 -15.61 -1.86
C ALA A 8 -16.42 -16.71 -2.29
N TYR A 9 -15.71 -17.27 -1.34
CA TYR A 9 -14.92 -18.50 -1.53
C TYR A 9 -15.85 -19.66 -1.86
N ALA A 10 -15.77 -20.14 -3.11
CA ALA A 10 -16.48 -21.36 -3.53
C ALA A 10 -15.73 -22.60 -3.03
N VAL A 11 -16.29 -23.27 -2.03
CA VAL A 11 -15.90 -24.63 -1.65
C VAL A 11 -16.51 -25.58 -2.68
N LEU A 12 -15.68 -26.24 -3.45
CA LEU A 12 -16.08 -27.20 -4.47
C LEU A 12 -16.49 -28.53 -3.82
N PHE A 13 -17.80 -28.78 -3.77
CA PHE A 13 -18.35 -30.08 -3.36
C PHE A 13 -18.40 -31.01 -4.59
N PHE A 14 -17.59 -32.07 -4.61
CA PHE A 14 -17.74 -33.14 -5.59
C PHE A 14 -18.85 -34.07 -5.15
N MET A 15 -20.01 -34.02 -5.84
CA MET A 15 -21.00 -35.08 -5.77
C MET A 15 -20.67 -36.15 -6.82
N LEU A 16 -20.28 -37.32 -6.34
CA LEU A 16 -20.23 -38.52 -7.17
C LEU A 16 -21.62 -39.15 -7.21
N CYS A 17 -22.24 -39.14 -8.39
CA CYS A 17 -23.47 -39.83 -8.69
C CYS A 17 -23.14 -41.30 -8.97
N GLY A 18 -23.46 -42.19 -8.04
CA GLY A 18 -23.29 -43.65 -8.21
C GLY A 18 -24.59 -44.32 -8.65
N CYS A 19 -24.59 -44.95 -9.82
CA CYS A 19 -25.67 -45.84 -10.31
C CYS A 19 -25.90 -47.03 -9.37
N ALA A 20 -27.10 -47.16 -8.85
CA ALA A 20 -27.51 -48.34 -8.07
C ALA A 20 -27.76 -49.52 -9.00
N LYS A 21 -26.99 -50.62 -8.84
CA LYS A 21 -27.36 -51.96 -9.26
C LYS A 21 -28.01 -52.69 -8.08
N GLN A 22 -29.25 -53.14 -8.29
CA GLN A 22 -29.95 -53.97 -7.31
C GLN A 22 -29.30 -55.35 -7.18
N THR A 23 -28.91 -55.72 -5.96
CA THR A 23 -28.54 -57.09 -5.56
C THR A 23 -29.57 -57.65 -4.57
N PRO A 24 -29.81 -59.00 -4.53
CA PRO A 24 -30.87 -59.60 -3.77
C PRO A 24 -30.61 -59.60 -2.25
N PRO A 25 -31.63 -59.86 -1.41
CA PRO A 25 -31.56 -59.67 0.02
C PRO A 25 -30.65 -60.71 0.70
N ILE A 26 -29.63 -60.21 1.40
CA ILE A 26 -28.76 -60.98 2.28
C ILE A 26 -29.39 -60.95 3.67
N GLN A 27 -29.52 -62.10 4.28
CA GLN A 27 -30.01 -62.28 5.65
C GLN A 27 -29.19 -61.46 6.63
N GLU A 28 -29.86 -60.64 7.40
CA GLU A 28 -29.31 -59.87 8.51
C GLU A 28 -28.84 -60.78 9.64
N THR A 29 -27.55 -61.00 9.72
CA THR A 29 -26.93 -61.42 10.98
C THR A 29 -26.69 -60.15 11.79
N THR A 30 -27.53 -59.90 12.77
CA THR A 30 -27.36 -58.80 13.75
C THR A 30 -26.12 -59.11 14.59
N GLN A 31 -24.96 -58.62 14.13
CA GLN A 31 -23.83 -58.37 15.02
C GLN A 31 -24.13 -57.10 15.82
N PRO A 32 -23.89 -57.07 17.15
CA PRO A 32 -24.07 -55.85 17.93
C PRO A 32 -23.12 -54.78 17.36
N ALA A 33 -23.70 -53.67 16.98
CA ALA A 33 -22.91 -52.48 16.56
C ALA A 33 -21.99 -52.11 17.73
N VAL A 34 -20.70 -52.33 17.57
CA VAL A 34 -19.70 -51.78 18.47
C VAL A 34 -19.73 -50.27 18.22
N HIS A 35 -20.39 -49.54 19.10
CA HIS A 35 -20.32 -48.08 19.12
C HIS A 35 -18.88 -47.69 19.47
N HIS A 36 -18.07 -47.46 18.46
CA HIS A 36 -16.80 -46.77 18.64
C HIS A 36 -17.14 -45.32 19.00
N GLU A 37 -16.99 -45.00 20.27
CA GLU A 37 -17.07 -43.60 20.70
C GLU A 37 -15.88 -42.87 20.11
N ALA A 38 -16.13 -41.83 19.26
CA ALA A 38 -15.07 -41.11 18.56
C ALA A 38 -14.15 -40.42 19.57
N VAL A 39 -12.86 -40.71 19.49
CA VAL A 39 -11.84 -40.07 20.34
C VAL A 39 -11.67 -38.64 19.90
N ARG A 40 -11.98 -37.72 20.81
CA ARG A 40 -11.84 -36.27 20.57
C ARG A 40 -10.69 -35.73 21.40
N GLU A 41 -9.76 -35.02 20.72
CA GLU A 41 -8.62 -34.41 21.35
C GLU A 41 -8.52 -32.95 20.86
N THR A 42 -8.32 -32.02 21.83
CA THR A 42 -8.06 -30.62 21.52
C THR A 42 -6.62 -30.27 21.89
N VAL A 43 -5.83 -29.83 20.94
CA VAL A 43 -4.41 -29.52 21.11
C VAL A 43 -4.17 -28.08 20.80
N ARG A 44 -3.26 -27.43 21.52
CA ARG A 44 -2.75 -26.10 21.17
C ARG A 44 -1.45 -26.26 20.42
N GLU A 45 -1.41 -25.66 19.24
CA GLU A 45 -0.25 -25.71 18.34
C GLU A 45 0.23 -24.30 18.04
N GLN A 46 1.54 -24.13 18.08
CA GLN A 46 2.19 -22.88 17.64
C GLN A 46 2.77 -23.11 16.25
N ARG A 47 2.39 -22.24 15.30
CA ARG A 47 2.84 -22.33 13.91
C ARG A 47 3.12 -20.96 13.34
N VAL A 48 4.18 -20.87 12.52
CA VAL A 48 4.40 -19.71 11.68
C VAL A 48 3.49 -19.80 10.46
N ILE A 49 2.64 -18.79 10.29
CA ILE A 49 1.72 -18.70 9.16
C ILE A 49 2.18 -17.55 8.28
N GLU A 50 2.41 -17.81 7.00
CA GLU A 50 2.69 -16.77 6.02
C GLU A 50 1.41 -16.02 5.66
N THR A 51 1.50 -14.68 5.61
CA THR A 51 0.39 -13.79 5.29
C THR A 51 0.68 -13.08 3.97
N PRO A 52 -0.17 -13.25 2.94
CA PRO A 52 0.03 -12.56 1.67
C PRO A 52 -0.06 -11.04 1.84
N GLY A 53 0.77 -10.31 1.11
CA GLY A 53 0.62 -8.87 0.94
C GLY A 53 -0.59 -8.54 0.07
N GLN A 54 -1.07 -7.31 0.19
CA GLN A 54 -2.11 -6.79 -0.70
C GLN A 54 -1.53 -6.57 -2.10
N ILE A 55 -2.39 -6.56 -3.12
CA ILE A 55 -2.04 -6.07 -4.45
C ILE A 55 -2.66 -4.68 -4.60
N LEU A 56 -1.80 -3.69 -4.80
CA LEU A 56 -2.20 -2.31 -5.07
C LEU A 56 -2.16 -2.06 -6.57
N TYR A 57 -3.16 -1.36 -7.08
CA TYR A 57 -3.26 -1.02 -8.49
C TYR A 57 -3.09 0.48 -8.68
N CYS A 58 -2.13 0.88 -9.53
CA CYS A 58 -1.91 2.26 -9.91
C CYS A 58 -2.13 2.47 -11.41
N LYS A 59 -2.46 3.70 -11.81
CA LYS A 59 -2.67 4.08 -13.21
C LYS A 59 -1.35 4.37 -13.88
N ASP A 60 -1.16 3.88 -15.10
CA ASP A 60 0.00 4.16 -15.92
C ASP A 60 -0.42 4.64 -17.31
N PRO A 61 -0.22 5.92 -17.63
CA PRO A 61 -0.55 6.46 -18.94
C PRO A 61 0.31 5.90 -20.09
N SER A 62 1.51 5.39 -19.78
CA SER A 62 2.46 4.90 -20.79
C SER A 62 2.13 3.50 -21.34
N LEU A 63 1.27 2.74 -20.64
CA LEU A 63 0.80 1.43 -21.06
C LEU A 63 -0.50 1.51 -21.88
N GLU A 64 -0.74 0.51 -22.73
CA GLU A 64 -2.00 0.38 -23.46
C GLU A 64 -3.16 0.24 -22.47
N LYS A 65 -4.36 0.70 -22.89
CA LYS A 65 -5.54 0.66 -22.03
C LYS A 65 -5.88 -0.75 -21.60
N GLY A 66 -5.85 -0.98 -20.27
CA GLY A 66 -6.15 -2.27 -19.65
C GLY A 66 -4.96 -3.24 -19.62
N GLU A 67 -3.83 -2.89 -20.21
CA GLU A 67 -2.57 -3.62 -20.02
C GLU A 67 -2.18 -3.59 -18.54
N GLN A 68 -1.61 -4.69 -18.04
CA GLN A 68 -1.17 -4.79 -16.65
C GLN A 68 0.29 -5.20 -16.60
N GLU A 69 1.06 -4.52 -15.74
CA GLU A 69 2.47 -4.79 -15.52
C GLU A 69 2.75 -4.84 -14.01
N LEU A 70 3.44 -5.90 -13.57
CA LEU A 70 3.91 -5.98 -12.19
C LEU A 70 5.14 -5.08 -12.02
N LEU A 71 4.98 -3.95 -11.32
CA LEU A 71 6.09 -3.02 -11.08
C LEU A 71 6.96 -3.47 -9.92
N PHE A 72 6.32 -3.85 -8.82
CA PHE A 72 7.01 -4.26 -7.60
C PHE A 72 6.36 -5.53 -7.06
N ALA A 73 7.15 -6.57 -6.90
CA ALA A 73 6.72 -7.79 -6.23
C ALA A 73 6.68 -7.53 -4.72
N GLY A 74 5.53 -7.64 -4.11
CA GLY A 74 5.40 -7.55 -2.66
C GLY A 74 6.14 -8.69 -1.94
N GLN A 75 6.23 -8.57 -0.63
CA GLN A 75 6.77 -9.64 0.21
C GLN A 75 5.67 -10.17 1.12
N TRP A 76 5.65 -11.49 1.28
CA TRP A 76 4.77 -12.12 2.24
C TRP A 76 5.23 -11.78 3.65
N GLY A 77 4.28 -11.45 4.50
CA GLY A 77 4.48 -11.33 5.93
C GLY A 77 4.51 -12.69 6.60
N ALA A 78 4.70 -12.70 7.91
CA ALA A 78 4.58 -13.90 8.72
C ALA A 78 4.07 -13.53 10.12
N VAL A 79 3.26 -14.40 10.69
CA VAL A 79 2.79 -14.30 12.07
C VAL A 79 3.13 -15.59 12.81
N ASP A 80 3.45 -15.47 14.10
CA ASP A 80 3.51 -16.60 15.02
C ASP A 80 2.11 -16.81 15.59
N ALA A 81 1.43 -17.86 15.14
CA ALA A 81 0.04 -18.12 15.46
C ALA A 81 -0.07 -19.23 16.49
N LEU A 82 -0.83 -18.98 17.56
CA LEU A 82 -1.30 -19.99 18.48
C LEU A 82 -2.68 -20.46 18.04
N LEU A 83 -2.80 -21.75 17.74
CA LEU A 83 -4.00 -22.38 17.21
C LEU A 83 -4.57 -23.37 18.21
N GLU A 84 -5.89 -23.47 18.28
CA GLU A 84 -6.60 -24.57 18.91
C GLU A 84 -7.11 -25.50 17.84
N VAL A 85 -6.62 -26.76 17.84
CA VAL A 85 -6.92 -27.76 16.83
C VAL A 85 -7.69 -28.92 17.45
N LEU A 86 -8.88 -29.20 16.92
CA LEU A 86 -9.70 -30.34 17.31
C LEU A 86 -9.43 -31.53 16.38
N TYR A 87 -8.97 -32.61 16.96
CA TYR A 87 -8.85 -33.92 16.30
C TYR A 87 -9.99 -34.83 16.71
N VAL A 88 -10.51 -35.59 15.75
CA VAL A 88 -11.47 -36.68 15.98
C VAL A 88 -10.92 -37.92 15.26
N ASP A 89 -10.70 -38.98 16.03
CA ASP A 89 -10.07 -40.22 15.56
C ASP A 89 -8.74 -39.94 14.79
N GLY A 90 -7.93 -39.03 15.34
CA GLY A 90 -6.65 -38.64 14.78
C GLY A 90 -6.71 -37.77 13.53
N LYS A 91 -7.90 -37.34 13.08
CA LYS A 91 -8.09 -36.47 11.94
C LYS A 91 -8.48 -35.07 12.39
N MET A 92 -7.79 -34.06 11.86
CA MET A 92 -8.11 -32.66 12.11
C MET A 92 -9.53 -32.34 11.58
N GLN A 93 -10.39 -31.85 12.47
CA GLN A 93 -11.77 -31.46 12.16
C GLN A 93 -11.97 -29.97 12.17
N ARG A 94 -11.29 -29.28 13.03
CA ARG A 94 -11.41 -27.81 13.15
C ARG A 94 -10.11 -27.22 13.65
N GLU A 95 -9.81 -26.05 13.11
CA GLU A 95 -8.71 -25.19 13.54
C GLU A 95 -9.30 -23.82 13.89
N SER A 96 -8.85 -23.22 14.98
CA SER A 96 -9.28 -21.89 15.42
C SER A 96 -8.07 -21.10 15.89
N LEU A 97 -7.95 -19.87 15.45
CA LEU A 97 -6.89 -18.96 15.87
C LEU A 97 -7.19 -18.44 17.29
N ILE A 98 -6.25 -18.63 18.23
CA ILE A 98 -6.32 -18.08 19.58
C ILE A 98 -5.64 -16.70 19.61
N SER A 99 -4.41 -16.62 19.10
CA SER A 99 -3.64 -15.37 19.00
C SER A 99 -2.68 -15.43 17.84
N ALA A 100 -2.27 -14.25 17.34
CA ALA A 100 -1.24 -14.12 16.32
C ALA A 100 -0.35 -12.92 16.66
N GLU A 101 0.95 -13.15 16.71
CA GLU A 101 1.95 -12.13 16.93
C GLU A 101 2.72 -11.87 15.62
N PRO A 102 2.84 -10.62 15.18
CA PRO A 102 3.53 -10.31 13.93
C PRO A 102 5.04 -10.59 14.04
N LEU A 103 5.56 -11.46 13.17
CA LEU A 103 6.99 -11.73 13.04
C LEU A 103 7.63 -10.86 11.96
N ARG A 104 6.94 -10.70 10.86
CA ARG A 104 7.37 -9.89 9.71
C ARG A 104 6.14 -9.27 9.04
N PRO A 105 6.12 -7.93 8.84
CA PRO A 105 5.04 -7.31 8.08
C PRO A 105 5.09 -7.76 6.61
N SER A 106 3.94 -7.88 5.97
CA SER A 106 3.86 -8.00 4.50
C SER A 106 4.08 -6.63 3.85
N THR A 107 4.68 -6.62 2.66
CA THR A 107 4.68 -5.44 1.80
C THR A 107 3.78 -5.68 0.60
N PRO A 108 3.05 -4.68 0.11
CA PRO A 108 2.16 -4.85 -1.02
C PRO A 108 2.92 -5.10 -2.32
N ALA A 109 2.35 -5.91 -3.20
CA ALA A 109 2.71 -5.91 -4.61
C ALA A 109 2.07 -4.72 -5.31
N VAL A 110 2.72 -4.14 -6.31
CA VAL A 110 2.18 -3.01 -7.08
C VAL A 110 2.04 -3.41 -8.55
N MET A 111 0.82 -3.30 -9.04
CA MET A 111 0.42 -3.55 -10.41
C MET A 111 0.08 -2.24 -11.10
N ALA A 112 0.77 -1.90 -12.19
CA ALA A 112 0.38 -0.81 -13.07
C ALA A 112 -0.74 -1.26 -13.98
N VAL A 113 -1.70 -0.37 -14.22
CA VAL A 113 -2.82 -0.58 -15.16
C VAL A 113 -2.83 0.56 -16.17
N GLY A 114 -2.67 0.21 -17.42
CA GLY A 114 -2.61 1.14 -18.54
C GLY A 114 -3.89 1.96 -18.69
N THR A 115 -3.77 3.28 -18.86
CA THR A 115 -4.88 4.16 -19.22
C THR A 115 -4.97 4.41 -20.72
N GLY A 116 -3.88 4.20 -21.46
CA GLY A 116 -3.79 4.41 -22.91
C GLY A 116 -3.65 5.87 -23.33
N GLU A 117 -3.34 6.78 -22.39
CA GLU A 117 -3.30 8.22 -22.67
C GLU A 117 -1.99 8.66 -23.34
N GLN A 118 -0.87 7.99 -23.02
CA GLN A 118 0.49 8.34 -23.47
C GLN A 118 1.29 7.10 -23.87
N VAL A 119 0.68 6.16 -24.57
CA VAL A 119 1.27 4.87 -24.95
C VAL A 119 2.61 5.07 -25.67
N GLY A 120 3.63 4.32 -25.18
CA GLY A 120 4.99 4.38 -25.72
C GLY A 120 5.82 5.56 -25.24
N SER A 121 5.30 6.43 -24.38
CA SER A 121 6.11 7.45 -23.68
C SER A 121 6.92 6.81 -22.54
N ALA A 122 7.94 7.53 -22.06
CA ALA A 122 8.63 7.14 -20.84
C ALA A 122 7.65 7.21 -19.65
N ARG A 123 7.69 6.18 -18.79
CA ARG A 123 6.89 6.16 -17.55
C ARG A 123 7.34 7.31 -16.64
N ARG A 124 6.37 8.09 -16.16
CA ARG A 124 6.59 9.18 -15.21
C ARG A 124 6.11 8.77 -13.83
N PHE A 125 6.84 9.16 -12.80
CA PHE A 125 6.49 8.95 -11.41
C PHE A 125 6.20 10.26 -10.69
N PRO A 126 5.40 10.23 -9.60
CA PRO A 126 4.78 9.05 -9.01
C PRO A 126 3.60 8.53 -9.84
N LEU A 127 3.38 7.21 -9.79
CA LEU A 127 2.14 6.62 -10.29
C LEU A 127 1.06 6.68 -9.22
N GLU A 128 -0.15 7.04 -9.61
CA GLU A 128 -1.26 7.28 -8.68
C GLU A 128 -2.22 6.09 -8.63
N GLY A 129 -2.49 5.61 -7.42
CA GLY A 129 -3.57 4.69 -7.08
C GLY A 129 -4.67 5.37 -6.28
N GLU A 130 -5.60 4.61 -5.74
CA GLU A 130 -6.68 5.12 -4.90
C GLU A 130 -6.18 5.40 -3.48
N GLY A 131 -5.90 6.69 -3.16
CA GLY A 131 -5.40 7.13 -1.85
C GLY A 131 -3.91 6.88 -1.60
N PHE A 132 -3.15 6.50 -2.62
CA PHE A 132 -1.71 6.32 -2.51
C PHE A 132 -0.99 6.69 -3.81
N ILE A 133 0.30 6.93 -3.70
CA ILE A 133 1.22 7.08 -4.83
C ILE A 133 2.34 6.05 -4.73
N VAL A 134 2.93 5.73 -5.88
CA VAL A 134 4.10 4.85 -5.98
C VAL A 134 5.25 5.65 -6.58
N THR A 135 6.33 5.77 -5.82
CA THR A 135 7.55 6.47 -6.28
C THR A 135 8.35 5.58 -7.24
N LYS A 136 9.30 6.17 -7.92
CA LYS A 136 10.18 5.44 -8.85
C LYS A 136 11.04 4.36 -8.14
N GLU A 137 11.28 4.54 -6.83
CA GLU A 137 11.97 3.56 -5.98
C GLU A 137 11.05 2.43 -5.50
N GLY A 138 9.75 2.47 -5.83
CA GLY A 138 8.77 1.48 -5.41
C GLY A 138 8.17 1.70 -4.04
N THR A 139 8.40 2.86 -3.43
CA THR A 139 7.78 3.19 -2.15
C THR A 139 6.32 3.57 -2.36
N CYS A 140 5.42 2.87 -1.66
CA CYS A 140 4.00 3.22 -1.60
C CYS A 140 3.78 4.22 -0.47
N LEU A 141 3.33 5.43 -0.82
CA LEU A 141 3.02 6.49 0.14
C LEU A 141 1.51 6.75 0.12
N GLN A 142 0.87 6.60 1.26
CA GLN A 142 -0.55 6.95 1.40
C GLN A 142 -0.70 8.45 1.56
N TYR A 143 -1.73 9.03 0.95
CA TYR A 143 -2.06 10.44 1.08
C TYR A 143 -3.54 10.65 1.40
N THR A 144 -3.83 11.72 2.12
CA THR A 144 -5.20 12.08 2.51
C THR A 144 -5.86 13.01 1.49
N ARG A 145 -5.08 13.87 0.84
CA ARG A 145 -5.53 14.81 -0.20
C ARG A 145 -4.36 15.21 -1.09
N LYS A 146 -4.68 15.69 -2.28
CA LYS A 146 -3.73 16.39 -3.16
C LYS A 146 -4.28 17.73 -3.58
N ASP A 147 -3.38 18.66 -3.88
CA ASP A 147 -3.75 20.00 -4.34
C ASP A 147 -2.60 20.61 -5.14
N THR A 148 -2.90 21.61 -5.98
CA THR A 148 -1.92 22.33 -6.79
C THR A 148 -1.47 23.59 -6.05
N TYR A 149 -0.15 23.83 -6.08
CA TYR A 149 0.52 25.00 -5.53
C TYR A 149 1.45 25.59 -6.58
N ASN A 150 1.74 26.91 -6.48
CA ASN A 150 2.82 27.50 -7.23
C ASN A 150 4.11 27.47 -6.40
N ALA A 151 5.18 26.90 -6.95
CA ALA A 151 6.43 26.75 -6.24
C ALA A 151 7.54 27.64 -6.77
N THR A 152 8.37 28.11 -5.85
CA THR A 152 9.66 28.76 -6.08
C THR A 152 10.78 27.94 -5.43
N ALA A 153 12.01 28.34 -5.61
CA ALA A 153 13.18 27.65 -5.10
C ALA A 153 14.11 28.60 -4.35
N TYR A 154 14.68 28.17 -3.24
CA TYR A 154 15.67 28.89 -2.47
C TYR A 154 16.81 28.01 -2.00
N THR A 155 17.91 28.62 -1.59
CA THR A 155 19.10 27.94 -1.04
C THR A 155 19.76 28.80 0.03
N SER A 156 20.53 28.20 0.90
CA SER A 156 21.30 28.89 1.95
C SER A 156 22.50 29.69 1.41
N TRP A 157 22.81 29.65 0.12
CA TRP A 157 23.86 30.42 -0.51
C TRP A 157 23.47 31.88 -0.84
N ILE A 158 22.25 32.29 -0.52
CA ILE A 158 21.76 33.67 -0.67
C ILE A 158 21.96 34.41 0.63
N GLU A 159 22.44 35.68 0.56
CA GLU A 159 22.53 36.54 1.72
C GLU A 159 21.18 36.65 2.44
N ASP A 160 21.18 36.62 3.78
CA ASP A 160 20.00 36.61 4.66
C ASP A 160 19.32 35.26 4.92
N VAL A 161 19.82 34.14 4.36
CA VAL A 161 19.30 32.80 4.71
C VAL A 161 20.19 32.21 5.81
N THR A 162 19.60 32.00 6.99
CA THR A 162 20.35 31.60 8.22
C THR A 162 20.80 30.15 8.23
N GLY A 163 20.47 29.35 7.24
CA GLY A 163 20.70 27.88 7.24
C GLY A 163 19.86 27.12 8.25
N THR A 164 18.93 27.82 8.93
CA THR A 164 18.01 27.27 9.92
C THR A 164 16.59 27.70 9.57
N THR A 165 15.67 26.75 9.54
CA THR A 165 14.26 26.98 9.23
C THR A 165 13.52 27.70 10.37
N ALA A 166 12.32 28.19 10.12
CA ALA A 166 11.47 28.79 11.14
C ALA A 166 11.13 27.81 12.30
N CYS A 167 11.16 26.50 12.04
CA CYS A 167 10.98 25.47 13.08
C CYS A 167 12.24 25.14 13.86
N GLY A 168 13.39 25.80 13.58
CA GLY A 168 14.66 25.55 14.25
C GLY A 168 15.42 24.32 13.74
N THR A 169 14.98 23.70 12.67
CA THR A 169 15.68 22.59 12.02
C THR A 169 16.68 23.11 10.97
N PRO A 170 17.72 22.35 10.59
CA PRO A 170 18.59 22.73 9.49
C PRO A 170 17.81 22.85 8.16
N ALA A 171 18.08 23.90 7.41
CA ALA A 171 17.60 24.01 6.05
C ALA A 171 18.29 22.95 5.19
N ARG A 172 17.50 22.15 4.47
CA ARG A 172 17.95 21.02 3.64
C ARG A 172 16.91 20.67 2.59
N VAL A 173 17.31 19.94 1.58
CA VAL A 173 16.34 19.33 0.65
C VAL A 173 15.32 18.51 1.43
N GLY A 174 14.03 18.73 1.15
CA GLY A 174 12.92 18.16 1.91
C GLY A 174 12.40 19.04 3.06
N ALA A 175 13.09 20.10 3.48
CA ALA A 175 12.53 21.14 4.36
C ALA A 175 12.04 22.31 3.49
N VAL A 176 10.74 22.57 3.49
CA VAL A 176 10.12 23.55 2.59
C VAL A 176 9.43 24.67 3.35
N ALA A 177 9.45 25.87 2.78
CA ALA A 177 8.73 27.00 3.32
C ALA A 177 7.29 27.03 2.78
N VAL A 178 6.35 27.32 3.69
CA VAL A 178 4.92 27.34 3.44
C VAL A 178 4.25 28.53 4.13
N ASP A 179 2.98 28.77 3.83
CA ASP A 179 2.11 29.57 4.68
C ASP A 179 1.57 28.68 5.81
N PRO A 180 2.00 28.86 7.07
CA PRO A 180 1.58 27.97 8.16
C PRO A 180 0.09 28.08 8.51
N THR A 181 -0.62 29.09 7.98
CA THR A 181 -2.07 29.19 8.10
C THR A 181 -2.83 28.30 7.12
N VAL A 182 -2.14 27.83 6.07
CA VAL A 182 -2.67 26.95 5.01
C VAL A 182 -2.14 25.51 5.16
N ILE A 183 -0.83 25.37 5.40
CA ILE A 183 -0.16 24.10 5.63
C ILE A 183 0.53 24.16 7.00
N PRO A 184 0.01 23.47 8.02
CA PRO A 184 0.64 23.44 9.34
C PRO A 184 2.09 22.95 9.30
N TYR A 185 2.92 23.43 10.20
CA TYR A 185 4.29 22.93 10.31
C TYR A 185 4.32 21.43 10.60
N PHE A 186 5.38 20.77 10.14
CA PHE A 186 5.63 19.33 10.18
C PHE A 186 4.67 18.48 9.35
N THR A 187 3.77 19.11 8.55
CA THR A 187 3.00 18.38 7.56
C THR A 187 3.93 17.67 6.58
N LYS A 188 3.76 16.35 6.43
CA LYS A 188 4.50 15.54 5.47
C LYS A 188 3.82 15.59 4.12
N MET A 189 4.64 15.72 3.09
CA MET A 189 4.16 15.87 1.71
C MET A 189 5.05 15.10 0.74
N TYR A 190 4.50 14.76 -0.42
CA TYR A 190 5.28 14.38 -1.59
C TYR A 190 4.99 15.41 -2.68
N ILE A 191 6.04 15.95 -3.29
CA ILE A 191 5.95 17.07 -4.20
C ILE A 191 6.53 16.71 -5.56
N VAL A 192 5.77 16.96 -6.62
CA VAL A 192 6.18 16.76 -8.01
C VAL A 192 5.67 17.91 -8.86
N SER A 193 6.42 18.31 -9.91
CA SER A 193 5.92 19.30 -10.85
C SER A 193 4.75 18.74 -11.67
N GLU A 194 3.81 19.60 -12.07
CA GLU A 194 2.62 19.16 -12.84
C GLU A 194 2.98 18.55 -14.20
N ASP A 195 4.06 19.03 -14.81
CA ASP A 195 4.60 18.46 -16.05
C ASP A 195 5.30 17.11 -15.84
N GLY A 196 5.56 16.73 -14.57
CA GLY A 196 6.26 15.49 -14.18
C GLY A 196 7.76 15.50 -14.50
N ASP A 197 8.32 16.65 -14.85
CA ASP A 197 9.74 16.78 -15.21
C ASP A 197 10.63 16.95 -13.96
N PHE A 198 10.02 17.30 -12.83
CA PHE A 198 10.73 17.53 -11.57
C PHE A 198 10.06 16.79 -10.42
N ASP A 199 10.73 15.78 -9.91
CA ASP A 199 10.31 15.01 -8.73
C ASP A 199 11.14 15.49 -7.54
N TYR A 200 10.54 16.36 -6.68
CA TYR A 200 11.19 16.85 -5.47
C TYR A 200 11.17 15.79 -4.35
N GLY A 201 10.16 14.92 -4.37
CA GLY A 201 10.05 13.81 -3.42
C GLY A 201 9.41 14.19 -2.09
N VAL A 202 9.79 13.44 -1.04
CA VAL A 202 9.24 13.61 0.31
C VAL A 202 9.74 14.88 0.95
N ALA A 203 8.81 15.69 1.47
CA ALA A 203 9.08 16.97 2.10
C ALA A 203 8.30 17.15 3.42
N SER A 204 8.78 18.07 4.23
CA SER A 204 8.14 18.48 5.49
C SER A 204 8.04 20.01 5.53
N ALA A 205 6.90 20.54 5.91
CA ALA A 205 6.69 21.96 6.12
C ALA A 205 7.46 22.42 7.37
N GLU A 206 8.62 23.03 7.20
CA GLU A 206 9.49 23.39 8.34
C GLU A 206 9.89 24.86 8.35
N ASP A 207 9.57 25.58 7.28
CA ASP A 207 9.96 26.98 7.14
C ASP A 207 8.78 27.86 6.72
N CYS A 208 8.98 29.17 6.76
CA CYS A 208 8.04 30.16 6.26
C CYS A 208 8.78 31.37 5.71
N GLY A 209 8.13 32.14 4.85
CA GLY A 209 8.68 33.35 4.28
C GLY A 209 7.67 34.49 4.16
N GLY A 210 8.12 35.72 4.15
CA GLY A 210 7.26 36.89 3.99
C GLY A 210 6.46 36.86 2.69
N ALA A 211 7.08 36.36 1.59
CA ALA A 211 6.47 36.18 0.29
C ALA A 211 5.76 34.84 0.07
N VAL A 212 5.93 33.88 0.99
CA VAL A 212 5.34 32.54 0.90
C VAL A 212 3.97 32.58 1.57
N LYS A 213 2.93 32.88 0.79
CA LYS A 213 1.56 33.08 1.29
C LYS A 213 0.54 32.31 0.45
N GLY A 214 -0.49 31.80 1.14
CA GLY A 214 -1.59 31.06 0.50
C GLY A 214 -1.12 29.79 -0.18
N LYS A 215 -1.34 29.66 -1.49
CA LYS A 215 -0.91 28.53 -2.31
C LYS A 215 0.48 28.70 -2.94
N ILE A 216 1.41 29.30 -2.19
CA ILE A 216 2.83 29.37 -2.58
C ILE A 216 3.65 28.49 -1.66
N ILE A 217 4.54 27.71 -2.22
CA ILE A 217 5.54 26.90 -1.50
C ILE A 217 6.92 27.27 -2.04
N ASP A 218 7.91 27.37 -1.14
CA ASP A 218 9.30 27.62 -1.53
C ASP A 218 10.14 26.39 -1.17
N LEU A 219 10.75 25.78 -2.20
CA LEU A 219 11.48 24.53 -2.10
C LEU A 219 12.96 24.81 -1.87
N PHE A 220 13.55 24.18 -0.85
CA PHE A 220 14.97 24.27 -0.60
C PHE A 220 15.77 23.37 -1.55
N PHE A 221 16.85 23.93 -2.12
CA PHE A 221 17.84 23.22 -2.92
C PHE A 221 19.26 23.50 -2.39
N ASP A 222 20.17 22.55 -2.63
CA ASP A 222 21.54 22.65 -2.15
C ASP A 222 22.39 23.66 -2.93
N SER A 223 21.96 24.05 -4.14
CA SER A 223 22.70 24.97 -5.00
C SER A 223 21.82 25.99 -5.71
N LEU A 224 22.45 27.12 -6.10
CA LEU A 224 21.80 28.13 -6.95
C LEU A 224 21.48 27.58 -8.34
N GLU A 225 22.31 26.68 -8.88
CA GLU A 225 22.08 26.04 -10.17
C GLU A 225 20.77 25.28 -10.19
N GLU A 226 20.51 24.47 -9.14
CA GLU A 226 19.25 23.74 -8.97
C GLU A 226 18.06 24.68 -8.81
N CYS A 227 18.22 25.77 -8.05
CA CYS A 227 17.17 26.78 -7.93
C CYS A 227 16.81 27.40 -9.29
N TYR A 228 17.82 27.75 -10.14
CA TYR A 228 17.57 28.27 -11.46
C TYR A 228 16.98 27.22 -12.41
N ALA A 229 17.42 25.98 -12.32
CA ALA A 229 16.86 24.89 -13.13
C ALA A 229 15.40 24.61 -12.76
N PHE A 230 15.06 24.68 -11.47
CA PHE A 230 13.69 24.56 -11.01
C PHE A 230 12.86 25.79 -11.43
N GLY A 231 13.34 27.01 -11.15
CA GLY A 231 12.65 28.27 -11.44
C GLY A 231 11.35 28.44 -10.66
N ARG A 232 10.30 28.86 -11.36
CA ARG A 232 8.93 28.95 -10.80
C ARG A 232 8.00 28.10 -11.64
N ARG A 233 7.24 27.21 -10.99
CA ARG A 233 6.31 26.32 -11.69
C ARG A 233 5.17 25.86 -10.80
N ASP A 234 4.13 25.30 -11.42
CA ASP A 234 3.06 24.66 -10.70
C ASP A 234 3.47 23.24 -10.31
N ILE A 235 3.12 22.88 -9.10
CA ILE A 235 3.43 21.57 -8.48
C ILE A 235 2.16 20.92 -7.96
N THR A 236 2.13 19.59 -8.00
CA THR A 236 1.17 18.78 -7.27
C THR A 236 1.77 18.39 -5.93
N VAL A 237 1.04 18.65 -4.86
CA VAL A 237 1.40 18.31 -3.49
C VAL A 237 0.45 17.21 -2.99
N TYR A 238 1.00 16.04 -2.67
CA TYR A 238 0.29 14.98 -1.99
C TYR A 238 0.55 15.10 -0.49
N PHE A 239 -0.49 15.31 0.30
CA PHE A 239 -0.41 15.40 1.76
C PHE A 239 -0.43 13.98 2.33
N LEU A 240 0.71 13.53 2.84
CA LEU A 240 0.90 12.16 3.27
C LEU A 240 0.13 11.86 4.56
N SER A 241 -0.35 10.62 4.68
CA SER A 241 -0.88 10.10 5.93
C SER A 241 0.25 9.88 6.94
N GLU A 242 -0.04 10.05 8.24
CA GLU A 242 0.88 9.71 9.33
C GLU A 242 1.06 8.19 9.46
#